data_7a2e583bb7ff97010be7d54b8fb364d3
#
_entry.id   7a2e583bb7ff97010be7d54b8fb364d3
#
_cell.length_a   1.000
_cell.length_b   1.000
_cell.length_c   1.000
_cell.angle_alpha   90.00
_cell.angle_beta   90.00
_cell.angle_gamma   90.00
#
_symmetry.space_group_name_H-M   'P 1'
#
loop_
_entity.id
_entity.type
_entity.pdbx_description
1 polymer ?
#
loop_
_entity_poly.entity_id
_entity_poly.type
_entity_poly.pdbx_seq_one_letter_code
_entity_poly.pdbx_strand_id
1 'polypeptide(L)'
;CACLVGSEMCIRDRTYRALRQGLLSTESVLLEPWYQFRLTIPTECVGRAIADLQHMSATFSAPEQATPTTQVLQGTAPVSELRTYSETVVAYTKGKGRLFCQMKGYFPCHNTEEVLEQVSYDGANDPENSGDSIFCSHGAGVLVKWDDVPKHMHLPYAYVPEQKAELTPPVQLARQAERY
;
A
#
# COMPACT_ATOMS: atom_id res chain seq x y z
N CYS A 1 -29.46 -29.25 -10.53
CA CYS A 1 -28.20 -28.92 -11.16
C CYS A 1 -27.07 -29.77 -10.59
N ALA A 2 -26.62 -30.78 -11.33
CA ALA A 2 -25.55 -31.70 -10.90
C ALA A 2 -24.22 -30.98 -10.63
N CYS A 3 -24.05 -29.79 -11.13
CA CYS A 3 -22.87 -28.93 -10.88
C CYS A 3 -22.85 -28.30 -9.48
N LEU A 4 -23.92 -28.39 -8.72
CA LEU A 4 -24.01 -27.76 -7.40
C LEU A 4 -23.41 -28.62 -6.29
N VAL A 5 -23.20 -29.89 -6.54
CA VAL A 5 -22.69 -30.83 -5.55
C VAL A 5 -21.37 -31.38 -6.05
N GLY A 6 -20.28 -30.80 -5.58
CA GLY A 6 -19.01 -31.51 -5.50
C GLY A 6 -18.01 -31.38 -6.65
N SER A 7 -18.11 -30.42 -7.59
CA SER A 7 -16.92 -30.12 -8.38
C SER A 7 -16.06 -29.10 -7.66
N GLU A 8 -14.82 -29.44 -7.40
CA GLU A 8 -13.82 -28.53 -6.77
C GLU A 8 -13.72 -27.19 -7.49
N MET A 9 -13.90 -27.20 -8.82
CA MET A 9 -13.94 -25.97 -9.63
C MET A 9 -15.09 -25.05 -9.24
N CYS A 10 -16.29 -25.57 -8.97
CA CYS A 10 -17.42 -24.73 -8.55
C CYS A 10 -17.20 -24.10 -7.16
N ILE A 11 -16.58 -24.82 -6.24
CA ILE A 11 -16.25 -24.33 -4.91
C ILE A 11 -15.17 -23.26 -5.01
N ARG A 12 -14.12 -23.52 -5.76
CA ARG A 12 -13.01 -22.57 -5.98
C ARG A 12 -13.51 -21.27 -6.60
N ASP A 13 -14.29 -21.33 -7.65
CA ASP A 13 -14.80 -20.16 -8.36
C ASP A 13 -15.73 -19.32 -7.49
N ARG A 14 -16.58 -19.96 -6.67
CA ARG A 14 -17.42 -19.26 -5.69
C ARG A 14 -16.59 -18.58 -4.63
N THR A 15 -15.56 -19.23 -4.13
CA THR A 15 -14.65 -18.65 -3.13
C THR A 15 -13.94 -17.43 -3.70
N TYR A 16 -13.41 -17.52 -4.92
CA TYR A 16 -12.77 -16.36 -5.56
C TYR A 16 -13.73 -15.20 -5.78
N ARG A 17 -14.95 -15.46 -6.23
CA ARG A 17 -15.98 -14.41 -6.39
C ARG A 17 -16.33 -13.77 -5.06
N ALA A 18 -16.55 -14.55 -4.02
CA ALA A 18 -16.84 -14.03 -2.69
C ALA A 18 -15.71 -13.15 -2.15
N LEU A 19 -14.44 -13.57 -2.32
CA LEU A 19 -13.27 -12.77 -1.94
C LEU A 19 -13.21 -11.46 -2.73
N ARG A 20 -13.44 -11.51 -4.04
CA ARG A 20 -13.44 -10.31 -4.89
C ARG A 20 -14.55 -9.34 -4.52
N GLN A 21 -15.77 -9.83 -4.28
CA GLN A 21 -16.87 -9.01 -3.79
C GLN A 21 -16.54 -8.36 -2.44
N GLY A 22 -15.94 -9.12 -1.52
CA GLY A 22 -15.47 -8.58 -0.25
C GLY A 22 -14.44 -7.47 -0.44
N LEU A 23 -13.45 -7.65 -1.32
CA LEU A 23 -12.43 -6.64 -1.63
C LEU A 23 -13.02 -5.39 -2.30
N LEU A 24 -13.97 -5.56 -3.24
CA LEU A 24 -14.65 -4.45 -3.91
C LEU A 24 -15.57 -3.66 -2.96
N SER A 25 -16.08 -4.32 -1.91
CA SER A 25 -16.95 -3.70 -0.89
C SER A 25 -16.18 -2.94 0.19
N THR A 26 -14.85 -3.06 0.23
CA THR A 26 -14.01 -2.42 1.23
C THR A 26 -13.22 -1.26 0.63
N GLU A 27 -12.89 -0.28 1.47
CA GLU A 27 -11.93 0.75 1.09
C GLU A 27 -10.52 0.14 1.09
N SER A 28 -9.92 0.06 -0.09
CA SER A 28 -8.54 -0.40 -0.24
C SER A 28 -7.58 0.78 -0.15
N VAL A 29 -6.51 0.62 0.63
CA VAL A 29 -5.46 1.63 0.77
C VAL A 29 -4.18 1.09 0.16
N LEU A 30 -3.60 1.85 -0.77
CA LEU A 30 -2.31 1.51 -1.35
C LEU A 30 -1.20 1.78 -0.34
N LEU A 31 -0.43 0.76 -0.03
CA LEU A 31 0.72 0.85 0.86
C LEU A 31 2.02 0.74 0.07
N GLU A 32 3.02 1.50 0.47
CA GLU A 32 4.37 1.39 -0.05
C GLU A 32 5.38 1.10 1.06
N PRO A 33 6.51 0.44 0.74
CA PRO A 33 7.59 0.21 1.69
C PRO A 33 8.33 1.52 1.99
N TRP A 34 8.73 1.70 3.25
CA TRP A 34 9.51 2.84 3.70
C TRP A 34 10.80 2.40 4.35
N TYR A 35 11.88 3.17 4.09
CA TYR A 35 13.14 3.05 4.79
C TYR A 35 13.22 4.04 5.96
N GLN A 36 13.79 3.58 7.05
CA GLN A 36 14.47 4.44 8.01
C GLN A 36 15.91 4.60 7.51
N PHE A 37 16.38 5.83 7.35
CA PHE A 37 17.71 6.10 6.83
C PHE A 37 18.56 6.89 7.83
N ARG A 38 19.87 6.69 7.69
CA ARG A 38 20.90 7.48 8.33
C ARG A 38 21.91 7.90 7.26
N LEU A 39 21.97 9.20 7.01
CA LEU A 39 22.84 9.80 6.02
C LEU A 39 23.97 10.57 6.73
N THR A 40 25.21 10.16 6.50
CA THR A 40 26.42 10.83 7.03
C THR A 40 27.12 11.52 5.88
N ILE A 41 27.31 12.83 5.95
CA ILE A 41 27.85 13.65 4.86
C ILE A 41 28.73 14.78 5.39
N PRO A 42 29.65 15.33 4.56
CA PRO A 42 30.39 16.54 4.88
C PRO A 42 29.46 17.72 5.11
N THR A 43 29.82 18.61 6.03
CA THR A 43 29.01 19.81 6.40
C THR A 43 28.70 20.70 5.20
N GLU A 44 29.63 20.80 4.25
CA GLU A 44 29.45 21.56 3.01
C GLU A 44 28.35 21.02 2.08
N CYS A 45 28.00 19.75 2.23
CA CYS A 45 27.00 19.07 1.38
C CYS A 45 25.58 19.02 2.00
N VAL A 46 25.41 19.50 3.23
CA VAL A 46 24.14 19.35 3.98
C VAL A 46 22.97 20.07 3.29
N GLY A 47 23.21 21.28 2.77
CA GLY A 47 22.15 22.03 2.08
C GLY A 47 21.60 21.30 0.87
N ARG A 48 22.48 20.66 0.07
CA ARG A 48 22.06 19.82 -1.06
C ARG A 48 21.28 18.60 -0.59
N ALA A 49 21.77 17.89 0.42
CA ALA A 49 21.13 16.71 0.93
C ALA A 49 19.71 17.01 1.47
N ILE A 50 19.52 18.15 2.14
CA ILE A 50 18.20 18.59 2.61
C ILE A 50 17.26 18.82 1.43
N ALA A 51 17.72 19.51 0.39
CA ALA A 51 16.91 19.74 -0.81
C ALA A 51 16.52 18.43 -1.50
N ASP A 52 17.49 17.52 -1.70
CA ASP A 52 17.25 16.21 -2.30
C ASP A 52 16.21 15.41 -1.47
N LEU A 53 16.38 15.33 -0.14
CA LEU A 53 15.46 14.61 0.75
C LEU A 53 14.05 15.21 0.78
N GLN A 54 13.92 16.53 0.67
CA GLN A 54 12.62 17.17 0.56
C GLN A 54 11.90 16.80 -0.74
N HIS A 55 12.62 16.76 -1.85
CA HIS A 55 12.07 16.30 -3.13
C HIS A 55 11.64 14.82 -3.10
N MET A 56 12.31 14.00 -2.30
CA MET A 56 12.01 12.58 -2.12
C MET A 56 10.91 12.31 -1.08
N SER A 57 10.11 13.29 -0.72
CA SER A 57 9.05 13.16 0.29
C SER A 57 9.53 12.59 1.63
N ALA A 58 10.82 12.78 1.96
CA ALA A 58 11.40 12.28 3.20
C ALA A 58 11.00 13.13 4.41
N THR A 59 10.77 12.47 5.54
CA THR A 59 10.64 13.12 6.85
C THR A 59 11.92 12.89 7.62
N PHE A 60 12.58 13.96 8.08
CA PHE A 60 13.88 13.86 8.75
C PHE A 60 14.03 14.89 9.88
N SER A 61 14.89 14.56 10.84
CA SER A 61 15.27 15.44 11.94
C SER A 61 16.27 16.51 11.50
N ALA A 62 16.45 17.53 12.33
CA ALA A 62 17.50 18.51 12.12
C ALA A 62 18.89 17.83 12.02
N PRO A 63 19.81 18.35 11.19
CA PRO A 63 21.14 17.80 11.07
C PRO A 63 21.88 17.79 12.43
N GLU A 64 22.45 16.66 12.79
CA GLU A 64 23.26 16.49 14.00
C GLU A 64 24.75 16.52 13.64
N GLN A 65 25.54 17.23 14.39
CA GLN A 65 26.98 17.29 14.19
C GLN A 65 27.65 16.02 14.76
N ALA A 66 28.16 15.14 13.89
CA ALA A 66 28.88 13.94 14.30
C ALA A 66 30.37 14.22 14.55
N THR A 67 30.99 15.04 13.69
CA THR A 67 32.37 15.51 13.82
C THR A 67 32.43 16.97 13.38
N PRO A 68 33.54 17.69 13.62
CA PRO A 68 33.68 19.07 13.15
C PRO A 68 33.47 19.26 11.65
N THR A 69 33.64 18.20 10.85
CA THR A 69 33.56 18.23 9.37
C THR A 69 32.41 17.43 8.81
N THR A 70 31.68 16.64 9.63
CA THR A 70 30.60 15.77 9.14
C THR A 70 29.32 15.94 9.95
N GLN A 71 28.22 15.84 9.28
CA GLN A 71 26.88 15.86 9.86
C GLN A 71 26.12 14.59 9.54
N VAL A 72 25.12 14.27 10.36
CA VAL A 72 24.22 13.13 10.23
C VAL A 72 22.81 13.65 10.11
N LEU A 73 22.10 13.16 9.09
CA LEU A 73 20.66 13.31 8.95
C LEU A 73 20.00 11.94 9.15
N GLN A 74 18.96 11.91 9.97
CA GLN A 74 18.18 10.69 10.22
C GLN A 74 16.72 10.95 9.89
N GLY A 75 16.06 9.96 9.30
CA GLY A 75 14.68 10.12 8.93
C GLY A 75 14.08 8.89 8.27
N THR A 76 12.96 9.11 7.63
CA THR A 76 12.24 8.06 6.89
C THR A 76 11.85 8.58 5.53
N ALA A 77 11.90 7.72 4.51
CA ALA A 77 11.50 8.05 3.16
C ALA A 77 10.99 6.80 2.41
N PRO A 78 10.19 7.00 1.35
CA PRO A 78 9.76 5.93 0.48
C PRO A 78 10.95 5.19 -0.15
N VAL A 79 10.85 3.86 -0.26
CA VAL A 79 11.90 3.05 -0.89
C VAL A 79 12.07 3.41 -2.36
N SER A 80 10.99 3.74 -3.07
CA SER A 80 11.00 4.16 -4.46
C SER A 80 11.99 5.28 -4.72
N GLU A 81 12.01 6.28 -3.86
CA GLU A 81 12.83 7.47 -3.98
C GLU A 81 14.28 7.25 -3.53
N LEU A 82 14.48 6.50 -2.44
CA LEU A 82 15.83 6.28 -1.89
C LEU A 82 16.65 5.21 -2.60
N ARG A 83 16.04 4.41 -3.47
CA ARG A 83 16.66 3.22 -4.06
C ARG A 83 18.00 3.51 -4.76
N THR A 84 18.09 4.62 -5.47
CA THR A 84 19.29 5.02 -6.23
C THR A 84 20.06 6.17 -5.57
N TYR A 85 19.54 6.72 -4.47
CA TYR A 85 20.12 7.91 -3.85
C TYR A 85 21.52 7.68 -3.27
N SER A 86 21.88 6.45 -2.90
CA SER A 86 23.21 6.11 -2.42
C SER A 86 24.31 6.45 -3.46
N GLU A 87 24.04 6.22 -4.73
CA GLU A 87 24.96 6.54 -5.83
C GLU A 87 25.12 8.06 -5.98
N THR A 88 24.01 8.79 -5.89
CA THR A 88 24.02 10.25 -5.93
C THR A 88 24.81 10.83 -4.75
N VAL A 89 24.64 10.29 -3.53
CA VAL A 89 25.39 10.69 -2.34
C VAL A 89 26.89 10.51 -2.55
N VAL A 90 27.30 9.34 -3.03
CA VAL A 90 28.71 9.05 -3.31
C VAL A 90 29.28 10.04 -4.33
N ALA A 91 28.52 10.35 -5.38
CA ALA A 91 28.95 11.25 -6.44
C ALA A 91 29.23 12.68 -5.95
N TYR A 92 28.25 13.34 -5.29
CA TYR A 92 28.41 14.73 -4.87
C TYR A 92 29.32 14.91 -3.65
N THR A 93 29.44 13.88 -2.81
CA THR A 93 30.36 13.91 -1.65
C THR A 93 31.76 13.43 -1.96
N LYS A 94 32.05 13.08 -3.23
CA LYS A 94 33.35 12.50 -3.67
C LYS A 94 33.75 11.27 -2.84
N GLY A 95 32.77 10.40 -2.56
CA GLY A 95 32.98 9.16 -1.81
C GLY A 95 33.05 9.31 -0.28
N LYS A 96 32.88 10.53 0.25
CA LYS A 96 32.93 10.76 1.72
C LYS A 96 31.57 10.55 2.40
N GLY A 97 30.46 10.61 1.66
CA GLY A 97 29.11 10.39 2.15
C GLY A 97 28.79 8.91 2.28
N ARG A 98 27.96 8.57 3.24
CA ARG A 98 27.44 7.21 3.46
C ARG A 98 25.96 7.27 3.79
N LEU A 99 25.16 6.49 3.05
CA LEU A 99 23.75 6.28 3.30
C LEU A 99 23.55 4.86 3.84
N PHE A 100 22.94 4.75 5.00
CA PHE A 100 22.49 3.49 5.57
C PHE A 100 20.98 3.47 5.62
N CYS A 101 20.35 2.41 5.10
CA CYS A 101 18.90 2.25 5.07
C CYS A 101 18.50 0.95 5.75
N GLN A 102 17.43 1.01 6.52
CA GLN A 102 16.80 -0.14 7.16
C GLN A 102 15.31 -0.12 6.87
N MET A 103 14.69 -1.28 6.60
CA MET A 103 13.26 -1.37 6.38
C MET A 103 12.52 -0.93 7.65
N LYS A 104 11.63 0.07 7.52
CA LYS A 104 10.76 0.53 8.62
C LYS A 104 9.41 -0.21 8.60
N GLY A 105 8.88 -0.53 7.43
CA GLY A 105 7.58 -1.16 7.25
C GLY A 105 6.84 -0.61 6.03
N TYR A 106 5.53 -0.85 5.99
CA TYR A 106 4.64 -0.38 4.95
C TYR A 106 3.74 0.73 5.46
N PHE A 107 3.64 1.82 4.72
CA PHE A 107 2.85 3.01 5.06
C PHE A 107 2.03 3.44 3.84
N PRO A 108 1.01 4.29 4.02
CA PRO A 108 0.24 4.81 2.89
C PRO A 108 1.16 5.42 1.83
N CYS A 109 0.88 5.09 0.58
CA CYS A 109 1.67 5.55 -0.57
C CYS A 109 1.59 7.08 -0.68
N HIS A 110 2.73 7.76 -0.84
CA HIS A 110 2.81 9.20 -0.88
C HIS A 110 2.24 9.81 -2.17
N ASN A 111 2.28 9.05 -3.28
CA ASN A 111 1.80 9.45 -4.60
C ASN A 111 0.74 8.49 -5.17
N THR A 112 -0.24 8.11 -4.34
CA THR A 112 -1.29 7.13 -4.68
C THR A 112 -1.98 7.43 -6.01
N GLU A 113 -2.33 8.69 -6.27
CA GLU A 113 -3.05 9.09 -7.49
C GLU A 113 -2.22 8.80 -8.74
N GLU A 114 -0.95 9.18 -8.74
CA GLU A 114 -0.03 8.95 -9.86
C GLU A 114 0.17 7.45 -10.13
N VAL A 115 0.34 6.64 -9.07
CA VAL A 115 0.51 5.19 -9.21
C VAL A 115 -0.76 4.54 -9.76
N LEU A 116 -1.95 4.95 -9.30
CA LEU A 116 -3.22 4.42 -9.78
C LEU A 116 -3.46 4.79 -11.25
N GLU A 117 -3.12 6.00 -11.67
CA GLU A 117 -3.19 6.42 -13.07
C GLU A 117 -2.27 5.59 -13.98
N GLN A 118 -1.03 5.32 -13.53
CA GLN A 118 -0.07 4.50 -14.28
C GLN A 118 -0.52 3.05 -14.43
N VAL A 119 -1.09 2.47 -13.36
CA VAL A 119 -1.56 1.07 -13.37
C VAL A 119 -2.83 0.92 -14.17
N SER A 120 -3.72 1.93 -14.17
CA SER A 120 -5.00 1.96 -14.90
C SER A 120 -5.86 0.71 -14.69
N TYR A 121 -5.78 0.05 -13.52
CA TYR A 121 -6.51 -1.17 -13.22
C TYR A 121 -7.88 -0.86 -12.63
N ASP A 122 -8.93 -1.35 -13.28
CA ASP A 122 -10.31 -1.31 -12.80
C ASP A 122 -10.79 -2.70 -12.39
N GLY A 123 -10.68 -3.01 -11.10
CA GLY A 123 -11.09 -4.30 -10.56
C GLY A 123 -12.60 -4.57 -10.61
N ALA A 124 -13.43 -3.52 -10.72
CA ALA A 124 -14.87 -3.67 -10.83
C ALA A 124 -15.31 -4.14 -12.24
N ASN A 125 -14.53 -3.81 -13.26
CA ASN A 125 -14.80 -4.15 -14.65
C ASN A 125 -13.80 -5.17 -15.24
N ASP A 126 -13.04 -5.87 -14.42
CA ASP A 126 -12.10 -6.91 -14.88
C ASP A 126 -12.87 -8.14 -15.41
N PRO A 127 -12.84 -8.44 -16.71
CA PRO A 127 -13.57 -9.56 -17.29
C PRO A 127 -12.99 -10.94 -16.91
N GLU A 128 -11.68 -11.01 -16.66
CA GLU A 128 -11.01 -12.27 -16.31
C GLU A 128 -11.19 -12.61 -14.83
N ASN A 129 -11.29 -11.58 -13.98
CA ASN A 129 -11.40 -11.73 -12.56
C ASN A 129 -12.67 -11.07 -12.00
N SER A 130 -13.80 -11.21 -12.67
CA SER A 130 -15.06 -10.60 -12.29
C SER A 130 -15.52 -10.97 -10.88
N GLY A 131 -16.02 -9.97 -10.15
CA GLY A 131 -16.74 -10.14 -8.88
C GLY A 131 -18.21 -10.54 -9.08
N ASP A 132 -18.70 -10.52 -10.31
CA ASP A 132 -20.10 -10.80 -10.63
C ASP A 132 -20.47 -12.25 -10.32
N SER A 133 -21.74 -12.46 -9.95
CA SER A 133 -22.25 -13.78 -9.59
C SER A 133 -23.32 -14.26 -10.57
N ILE A 134 -23.45 -15.57 -10.72
CA ILE A 134 -24.49 -16.20 -11.51
C ILE A 134 -25.52 -16.77 -10.55
N PHE A 135 -26.75 -16.24 -10.64
CA PHE A 135 -27.91 -16.75 -9.92
C PHE A 135 -28.76 -17.64 -10.83
N CYS A 136 -29.32 -18.69 -10.28
CA CYS A 136 -30.25 -19.54 -11.01
C CYS A 136 -31.69 -19.00 -10.79
N SER A 137 -32.32 -18.56 -11.87
CA SER A 137 -33.72 -18.14 -11.85
C SER A 137 -34.49 -18.91 -12.91
N HIS A 138 -35.54 -19.64 -12.52
CA HIS A 138 -36.38 -20.44 -13.42
C HIS A 138 -35.60 -21.42 -14.32
N GLY A 139 -34.52 -21.99 -13.81
CA GLY A 139 -33.67 -22.93 -14.55
C GLY A 139 -32.63 -22.28 -15.49
N ALA A 140 -32.58 -20.95 -15.57
CA ALA A 140 -31.59 -20.22 -16.35
C ALA A 140 -30.57 -19.50 -15.43
N GLY A 141 -29.33 -19.43 -15.88
CA GLY A 141 -28.29 -18.63 -15.21
C GLY A 141 -28.47 -17.14 -15.52
N VAL A 142 -28.61 -16.32 -14.52
CA VAL A 142 -28.68 -14.85 -14.65
C VAL A 142 -27.43 -14.25 -14.04
N LEU A 143 -26.69 -13.45 -14.81
CA LEU A 143 -25.54 -12.71 -14.33
C LEU A 143 -26.02 -11.50 -13.52
N VAL A 144 -25.53 -11.40 -12.29
CA VAL A 144 -25.80 -10.30 -11.38
C VAL A 144 -24.49 -9.60 -11.05
N LYS A 145 -24.45 -8.29 -11.24
CA LYS A 145 -23.27 -7.49 -10.91
C LYS A 145 -22.95 -7.56 -9.42
N TRP A 146 -21.69 -7.43 -9.10
CA TRP A 146 -21.16 -7.59 -7.73
C TRP A 146 -21.84 -6.65 -6.72
N ASP A 147 -22.18 -5.43 -7.10
CA ASP A 147 -22.86 -4.43 -6.27
C ASP A 147 -24.36 -4.73 -6.05
N ASP A 148 -24.97 -5.48 -6.95
CA ASP A 148 -26.36 -5.91 -6.85
C ASP A 148 -26.53 -7.28 -6.18
N VAL A 149 -25.46 -8.03 -5.99
CA VAL A 149 -25.51 -9.36 -5.35
C VAL A 149 -26.23 -9.35 -4.00
N PRO A 150 -26.03 -8.37 -3.10
CA PRO A 150 -26.73 -8.33 -1.81
C PRO A 150 -28.26 -8.30 -1.94
N LYS A 151 -28.81 -7.71 -3.01
CA LYS A 151 -30.26 -7.63 -3.25
C LYS A 151 -30.86 -8.95 -3.73
N HIS A 152 -30.02 -9.87 -4.24
CA HIS A 152 -30.44 -11.17 -4.78
C HIS A 152 -30.13 -12.33 -3.84
N MET A 153 -29.51 -12.07 -2.70
CA MET A 153 -29.18 -13.10 -1.71
C MET A 153 -30.43 -13.55 -0.95
N HIS A 154 -30.60 -14.86 -0.77
CA HIS A 154 -31.70 -15.44 0.02
C HIS A 154 -31.50 -15.30 1.52
N LEU A 155 -30.25 -15.21 1.96
CA LEU A 155 -29.87 -15.06 3.36
C LEU A 155 -29.07 -13.78 3.51
N PRO A 156 -29.34 -12.98 4.56
CA PRO A 156 -28.49 -11.84 4.89
C PRO A 156 -27.07 -12.34 5.23
N TYR A 157 -26.10 -11.45 5.18
CA TYR A 157 -24.76 -11.79 5.65
C TYR A 157 -24.85 -12.35 7.07
N ALA A 158 -24.28 -13.54 7.29
CA ALA A 158 -24.33 -14.23 8.60
C ALA A 158 -23.58 -13.44 9.69
N TYR A 159 -22.71 -12.52 9.29
CA TYR A 159 -21.96 -11.65 10.18
C TYR A 159 -21.99 -10.22 9.62
N VAL A 160 -22.85 -9.40 10.19
CA VAL A 160 -22.71 -7.95 10.13
C VAL A 160 -22.01 -7.58 11.43
N PRO A 161 -20.76 -7.14 11.42
CA PRO A 161 -20.16 -6.59 12.63
C PRO A 161 -21.01 -5.40 13.04
N GLU A 162 -21.74 -5.50 14.17
CA GLU A 162 -22.54 -4.43 14.75
C GLU A 162 -21.70 -3.22 15.17
N GLN A 163 -20.40 -3.42 15.22
CA GLN A 163 -19.42 -2.37 15.35
C GLN A 163 -18.68 -2.28 14.02
N LYS A 164 -18.91 -1.20 13.26
CA LYS A 164 -17.75 -0.60 12.57
C LYS A 164 -16.73 -0.40 13.69
N ALA A 165 -15.81 -1.34 13.86
CA ALA A 165 -14.58 -1.01 14.51
C ALA A 165 -14.15 0.28 13.81
N GLU A 166 -14.09 1.39 14.54
CA GLU A 166 -13.41 2.58 14.03
C GLU A 166 -12.05 2.06 13.65
N LEU A 167 -11.91 1.76 12.36
CA LEU A 167 -10.63 1.43 11.76
C LEU A 167 -9.82 2.68 12.04
N THR A 168 -9.03 2.60 13.09
CA THR A 168 -8.07 3.63 13.43
C THR A 168 -7.32 3.86 12.13
N PRO A 169 -7.43 5.06 11.52
CA PRO A 169 -6.79 5.27 10.22
C PRO A 169 -5.33 4.85 10.36
N PRO A 170 -4.72 4.22 9.35
CA PRO A 170 -3.34 3.71 9.43
C PRO A 170 -2.34 4.77 9.91
N VAL A 171 -2.66 6.06 9.76
CA VAL A 171 -1.93 7.20 10.31
C VAL A 171 -1.88 7.19 11.85
N GLN A 172 -2.91 6.69 12.54
CA GLN A 172 -2.90 6.61 14.02
C GLN A 172 -2.12 5.40 14.53
N LEU A 173 -2.13 4.28 13.78
CA LEU A 173 -1.28 3.12 14.09
C LEU A 173 0.21 3.46 13.91
N ALA A 174 0.55 4.26 12.91
CA ALA A 174 1.92 4.75 12.74
C ALA A 174 2.37 5.62 13.92
N ARG A 175 1.51 6.50 14.44
CA ARG A 175 1.83 7.34 15.62
C ARG A 175 1.93 6.56 16.93
N GLN A 176 1.27 5.41 17.03
CA GLN A 176 1.41 4.53 18.20
C GLN A 176 2.69 3.70 18.14
N ALA A 177 3.14 3.30 16.96
CA ALA A 177 4.40 2.58 16.77
C ALA A 177 5.65 3.47 17.02
N GLU A 178 5.52 4.79 16.97
CA GLU A 178 6.60 5.73 17.31
C GLU A 178 6.84 5.89 18.83
N ARG A 179 5.99 5.30 19.68
CA ARG A 179 6.10 5.40 21.16
C ARG A 179 6.78 4.18 21.82
N TYR A 180 7.19 3.21 21.02
CA TYR A 180 7.96 2.03 21.43
C TYR A 180 9.26 1.94 20.59
#